data_f84749ed7a7d1429aa6c8f179f47a82c
#
_entry.id   f84749ed7a7d1429aa6c8f179f47a82c
#
_cell.length_a   1.000
_cell.length_b   1.000
_cell.length_c   1.000
_cell.angle_alpha   90.00
_cell.angle_beta   90.00
_cell.angle_gamma   90.00
#
_symmetry.space_group_name_H-M   'P 1'
#
loop_
_entity.id
_entity.type
_entity.pdbx_description
1 polymer ?
#
loop_
_entity_poly.entity_id
_entity_poly.type
_entity_poly.pdbx_seq_one_letter_code
_entity_poly.pdbx_strand_id
1 'polypeptide(L)'
;LYTNFGFSKHIIVVPSIPIKEGVFKSLQITREHLRELYDTVNYNFFVYDSSKLNEVRDFATNDRLEIMVINIDAFSKSFENPSDDKKSANIIHRYNDSLGYKPLDLIKNTNPFIIIDEPQTTMSTALRKKAVQNLNPLAMVRYSATHKEKVNLMYKLDAVDAYQKKLVKQI
;
A
#
# COMPACT_ATOMS: atom_id res chain seq x y z
N LEU A 1 3.29 13.82 5.29
CA LEU A 1 3.02 13.92 3.85
C LEU A 1 1.75 14.72 3.58
N TYR A 2 0.63 14.35 4.18
CA TYR A 2 -0.64 15.07 3.99
C TYR A 2 -0.57 16.51 4.48
N THR A 3 -0.15 16.74 5.72
CA THR A 3 -0.07 18.08 6.35
C THR A 3 0.88 19.04 5.63
N ASN A 4 2.00 18.52 5.13
CA ASN A 4 3.06 19.36 4.55
C ASN A 4 2.97 19.50 3.03
N PHE A 5 2.40 18.51 2.35
CA PHE A 5 2.43 18.41 0.88
C PHE A 5 1.06 18.17 0.24
N GLY A 6 0.01 17.96 1.04
CA GLY A 6 -1.33 17.69 0.54
C GLY A 6 -1.54 16.31 -0.07
N PHE A 7 -0.60 15.36 0.08
CA PHE A 7 -0.77 14.00 -0.47
C PHE A 7 -1.83 13.26 0.34
N SER A 8 -3.00 13.08 -0.25
CA SER A 8 -4.17 12.52 0.42
C SER A 8 -4.40 11.02 0.18
N LYS A 9 -3.80 10.43 -0.86
CA LYS A 9 -4.04 9.03 -1.25
C LYS A 9 -2.83 8.16 -0.97
N HIS A 10 -3.00 7.21 -0.03
CA HIS A 10 -1.94 6.33 0.40
C HIS A 10 -2.36 4.87 0.24
N ILE A 11 -1.44 4.02 -0.23
CA ILE A 11 -1.66 2.57 -0.35
C ILE A 11 -0.55 1.85 0.38
N ILE A 12 -0.92 0.99 1.33
CA ILE A 12 0.00 0.08 2.01
C ILE A 12 -0.11 -1.29 1.36
N VAL A 13 0.95 -1.70 0.69
CA VAL A 13 1.03 -3.01 0.01
C VAL A 13 1.76 -3.99 0.90
N VAL A 14 1.12 -5.09 1.23
CA VAL A 14 1.61 -6.11 2.15
C VAL A 14 1.76 -7.48 1.47
N PRO A 15 2.66 -8.36 1.95
CA PRO A 15 2.93 -9.65 1.30
C PRO A 15 1.87 -10.73 1.60
N SER A 16 1.13 -10.62 2.70
CA SER A 16 0.24 -11.70 3.15
C SER A 16 -1.01 -11.18 3.87
N ILE A 17 -2.02 -12.05 3.97
CA ILE A 17 -3.27 -11.75 4.66
C ILE A 17 -3.06 -11.48 6.16
N PRO A 18 -2.28 -12.30 6.93
CA PRO A 18 -2.03 -12.01 8.34
C PRO A 18 -1.38 -10.63 8.57
N ILE A 19 -0.42 -10.24 7.71
CA ILE A 19 0.22 -8.93 7.81
C ILE A 19 -0.78 -7.82 7.49
N LYS A 20 -1.65 -8.02 6.51
CA LYS A 20 -2.74 -7.11 6.16
C LYS A 20 -3.64 -6.81 7.38
N GLU A 21 -4.07 -7.86 8.08
CA GLU A 21 -4.89 -7.73 9.29
C GLU A 21 -4.12 -7.03 10.43
N GLY A 22 -2.83 -7.34 10.59
CA GLY A 22 -1.96 -6.68 11.58
C GLY A 22 -1.82 -5.19 11.32
N VAL A 23 -1.57 -4.78 10.09
CA VAL A 23 -1.48 -3.36 9.68
C VAL A 23 -2.81 -2.64 9.93
N PHE A 24 -3.92 -3.25 9.54
CA PHE A 24 -5.25 -2.69 9.76
C PHE A 24 -5.53 -2.48 11.26
N LYS A 25 -5.23 -3.48 12.08
CA LYS A 25 -5.37 -3.40 13.53
C LYS A 25 -4.49 -2.28 14.13
N SER A 26 -3.27 -2.14 13.65
CA SER A 26 -2.37 -1.06 14.08
C SER A 26 -2.94 0.31 13.76
N LEU A 27 -3.49 0.52 12.56
CA LEU A 27 -4.16 1.77 12.18
C LEU A 27 -5.36 2.08 13.07
N GLN A 28 -6.12 1.04 13.47
CA GLN A 28 -7.25 1.20 14.41
C GLN A 28 -6.78 1.64 15.80
N ILE A 29 -5.79 0.95 16.36
CA ILE A 29 -5.29 1.20 17.72
C ILE A 29 -4.63 2.58 17.83
N THR A 30 -3.86 2.98 16.82
CA THR A 30 -3.10 4.24 16.85
C THR A 30 -3.93 5.45 16.41
N ARG A 31 -5.17 5.28 16.01
CA ARG A 31 -5.99 6.34 15.39
C ARG A 31 -6.11 7.57 16.30
N GLU A 32 -6.52 7.39 17.54
CA GLU A 32 -6.72 8.51 18.46
C GLU A 32 -5.38 9.19 18.78
N HIS A 33 -4.34 8.42 19.03
CA HIS A 33 -3.01 8.95 19.29
C HIS A 33 -2.49 9.80 18.11
N LEU A 34 -2.68 9.34 16.87
CA LEU A 34 -2.27 10.11 15.70
C LEU A 34 -3.12 11.37 15.50
N ARG A 35 -4.40 11.34 15.84
CA ARG A 35 -5.25 12.54 15.81
C ARG A 35 -4.78 13.60 16.79
N GLU A 36 -4.39 13.21 17.99
CA GLU A 36 -3.84 14.13 19.00
C GLU A 36 -2.50 14.74 18.56
N LEU A 37 -1.62 13.93 17.96
CA LEU A 37 -0.30 14.39 17.50
C LEU A 37 -0.33 15.31 16.28
N TYR A 38 -1.32 15.20 15.42
CA TYR A 38 -1.40 15.90 14.13
C TYR A 38 -2.62 16.82 14.03
N ASP A 39 -2.92 17.57 15.10
CA ASP A 39 -3.96 18.62 15.12
C ASP A 39 -5.32 18.14 14.58
N THR A 40 -5.76 16.99 15.04
CA THR A 40 -7.07 16.41 14.66
C THR A 40 -7.24 16.07 13.18
N VAL A 41 -6.15 15.79 12.44
CA VAL A 41 -6.25 15.33 11.05
C VAL A 41 -7.15 14.10 10.98
N ASN A 42 -8.25 14.26 10.28
CA ASN A 42 -9.20 13.17 10.10
C ASN A 42 -8.80 12.35 8.89
N TYR A 43 -8.54 11.07 9.09
CA TYR A 43 -8.21 10.15 8.01
C TYR A 43 -9.12 8.92 8.04
N ASN A 44 -9.39 8.41 6.87
CA ASN A 44 -10.09 7.15 6.68
C ASN A 44 -9.13 6.06 6.26
N PHE A 45 -9.41 4.82 6.64
CA PHE A 45 -8.63 3.67 6.20
C PHE A 45 -9.51 2.44 6.05
N PHE A 46 -9.20 1.63 5.07
CA PHE A 46 -9.93 0.40 4.77
C PHE A 46 -9.00 -0.67 4.20
N VAL A 47 -9.44 -1.91 4.27
CA VAL A 47 -8.79 -3.05 3.64
C VAL A 47 -9.46 -3.28 2.29
N TYR A 48 -8.67 -3.35 1.21
CA TYR A 48 -9.22 -3.70 -0.10
C TYR A 48 -9.94 -5.04 -0.04
N ASP A 49 -11.20 -5.01 -0.44
CA ASP A 49 -12.08 -6.16 -0.58
C ASP A 49 -12.78 -6.08 -1.94
N SER A 50 -12.61 -7.14 -2.74
CA SER A 50 -13.22 -7.22 -4.07
C SER A 50 -14.75 -7.25 -4.08
N SER A 51 -15.38 -7.52 -2.93
CA SER A 51 -16.84 -7.44 -2.74
C SER A 51 -17.34 -6.03 -2.41
N LYS A 52 -16.44 -5.11 -2.01
CA LYS A 52 -16.76 -3.75 -1.53
C LYS A 52 -16.13 -2.66 -2.41
N LEU A 53 -16.35 -2.74 -3.71
CA LEU A 53 -15.72 -1.81 -4.66
C LEU A 53 -16.15 -0.35 -4.50
N ASN A 54 -17.23 -0.07 -3.79
CA ASN A 54 -17.61 1.30 -3.41
C ASN A 54 -16.54 1.98 -2.55
N GLU A 55 -15.84 1.24 -1.68
CA GLU A 55 -14.73 1.79 -0.88
C GLU A 55 -13.58 2.28 -1.79
N VAL A 56 -13.33 1.60 -2.91
CA VAL A 56 -12.33 2.02 -3.92
C VAL A 56 -12.78 3.29 -4.64
N ARG A 57 -14.07 3.41 -4.95
CA ARG A 57 -14.61 4.65 -5.54
C ARG A 57 -14.47 5.81 -4.56
N ASP A 58 -14.85 5.60 -3.31
CA ASP A 58 -14.77 6.62 -2.27
C ASP A 58 -13.31 7.04 -2.03
N PHE A 59 -12.37 6.08 -2.01
CA PHE A 59 -10.94 6.35 -1.99
C PHE A 59 -10.51 7.28 -3.14
N ALA A 60 -11.00 7.03 -4.35
CA ALA A 60 -10.59 7.80 -5.53
C ALA A 60 -11.23 9.20 -5.61
N THR A 61 -12.43 9.38 -5.07
CA THR A 61 -13.22 10.61 -5.25
C THR A 61 -13.22 11.57 -4.06
N ASN A 62 -12.88 11.09 -2.88
CA ASN A 62 -12.77 11.92 -1.68
C ASN A 62 -11.52 12.82 -1.72
N ASP A 63 -11.60 14.02 -1.16
CA ASP A 63 -10.44 14.91 -0.95
C ASP A 63 -9.73 14.70 0.38
N ARG A 64 -10.26 13.82 1.24
CA ARG A 64 -9.69 13.51 2.56
C ARG A 64 -8.46 12.61 2.45
N LEU A 65 -7.72 12.56 3.56
CA LEU A 65 -6.65 11.57 3.73
C LEU A 65 -7.26 10.17 3.78
N GLU A 66 -6.96 9.36 2.78
CA GLU A 66 -7.44 7.99 2.63
C GLU A 66 -6.27 7.02 2.58
N ILE A 67 -6.36 5.93 3.34
CA ILE A 67 -5.35 4.88 3.39
C ILE A 67 -6.00 3.55 3.00
N MET A 68 -5.54 2.95 1.91
CA MET A 68 -5.96 1.61 1.49
C MET A 68 -4.88 0.59 1.86
N VAL A 69 -5.25 -0.48 2.56
CA VAL A 69 -4.37 -1.63 2.82
C VAL A 69 -4.72 -2.76 1.86
N ILE A 70 -3.75 -3.21 1.07
CA ILE A 70 -3.98 -4.23 0.03
C ILE A 70 -2.88 -5.29 0.03
N ASN A 71 -3.27 -6.56 -0.15
CA ASN A 71 -2.33 -7.64 -0.37
C ASN A 71 -1.86 -7.66 -1.83
N ILE A 72 -0.57 -7.92 -2.06
CA ILE A 72 0.01 -7.99 -3.41
C ILE A 72 -0.72 -8.98 -4.33
N ASP A 73 -1.19 -10.11 -3.80
CA ASP A 73 -1.90 -11.13 -4.58
C ASP A 73 -3.30 -10.69 -5.04
N ALA A 74 -3.85 -9.61 -4.46
CA ALA A 74 -5.15 -9.08 -4.87
C ALA A 74 -5.11 -8.35 -6.22
N PHE A 75 -3.92 -7.96 -6.70
CA PHE A 75 -3.78 -7.22 -7.95
C PHE A 75 -2.61 -7.66 -8.85
N SER A 76 -1.75 -8.58 -8.39
CA SER A 76 -0.61 -9.06 -9.17
C SER A 76 -0.95 -10.14 -10.19
N LYS A 77 -2.04 -10.88 -10.00
CA LYS A 77 -2.48 -11.93 -10.92
C LYS A 77 -3.23 -11.30 -12.09
N SER A 78 -2.94 -11.70 -13.31
CA SER A 78 -3.55 -11.25 -14.58
C SER A 78 -2.95 -10.00 -15.21
N PHE A 79 -1.82 -9.57 -14.70
CA PHE A 79 -1.11 -8.48 -15.35
C PHE A 79 -0.46 -8.92 -16.69
N GLU A 80 -0.31 -10.23 -16.92
CA GLU A 80 0.38 -10.79 -18.10
C GLU A 80 -0.52 -10.89 -19.33
N ASN A 81 -1.84 -10.98 -19.17
CA ASN A 81 -2.78 -11.10 -20.28
C ASN A 81 -3.96 -10.12 -20.15
N PRO A 82 -3.81 -8.87 -20.56
CA PRO A 82 -4.91 -7.88 -20.53
C PRO A 82 -6.10 -8.25 -21.42
N SER A 83 -5.90 -9.16 -22.38
CA SER A 83 -6.94 -9.66 -23.31
C SER A 83 -7.72 -10.84 -22.74
N ASP A 84 -7.26 -11.49 -21.67
CA ASP A 84 -7.91 -12.66 -21.07
C ASP A 84 -8.76 -12.25 -19.86
N ASP A 85 -9.56 -11.22 -20.02
CA ASP A 85 -10.34 -10.52 -18.99
C ASP A 85 -11.33 -11.42 -18.23
N LYS A 86 -11.52 -12.68 -18.62
CA LYS A 86 -12.69 -13.43 -18.13
C LYS A 86 -12.42 -14.57 -17.19
N LYS A 87 -11.21 -15.11 -17.05
CA LYS A 87 -10.99 -16.36 -16.29
C LYS A 87 -9.91 -16.37 -15.22
N SER A 88 -8.93 -15.50 -15.25
CA SER A 88 -7.82 -15.51 -14.26
C SER A 88 -7.54 -14.18 -13.58
N ALA A 89 -8.19 -13.11 -14.00
CA ALA A 89 -7.94 -11.76 -13.52
C ALA A 89 -8.47 -11.51 -12.11
N ASN A 90 -7.64 -10.93 -11.26
CA ASN A 90 -8.14 -10.31 -10.04
C ASN A 90 -9.27 -9.33 -10.39
N ILE A 91 -10.30 -9.25 -9.56
CA ILE A 91 -11.49 -8.41 -9.79
C ILE A 91 -11.12 -6.94 -10.01
N ILE A 92 -10.04 -6.48 -9.38
CA ILE A 92 -9.52 -5.12 -9.53
C ILE A 92 -9.20 -4.72 -10.99
N HIS A 93 -8.88 -5.71 -11.85
CA HIS A 93 -8.58 -5.49 -13.27
C HIS A 93 -9.82 -5.63 -14.18
N ARG A 94 -10.95 -6.06 -13.64
CA ARG A 94 -12.18 -6.28 -14.42
C ARG A 94 -13.01 -5.00 -14.49
N TYR A 95 -13.61 -4.78 -15.64
CA TYR A 95 -14.63 -3.73 -15.77
C TYR A 95 -15.82 -4.06 -14.85
N ASN A 96 -16.29 -3.06 -14.14
CA ASN A 96 -17.46 -3.18 -13.26
C ASN A 96 -18.55 -2.24 -13.76
N ASP A 97 -19.68 -2.81 -14.18
CA ASP A 97 -20.79 -2.06 -14.77
C ASP A 97 -21.40 -1.05 -13.78
N SER A 98 -21.46 -1.39 -12.49
CA SER A 98 -21.99 -0.50 -11.46
C SER A 98 -21.07 0.71 -11.16
N LEU A 99 -19.77 0.56 -11.37
CA LEU A 99 -18.78 1.65 -11.21
C LEU A 99 -18.59 2.43 -12.51
N GLY A 100 -18.85 1.83 -13.67
CA GLY A 100 -18.51 2.38 -14.98
C GLY A 100 -17.01 2.32 -15.32
N TYR A 101 -16.18 1.69 -14.48
CA TYR A 101 -14.73 1.64 -14.62
C TYR A 101 -14.14 0.32 -14.11
N LYS A 102 -12.86 0.08 -14.43
CA LYS A 102 -12.04 -0.91 -13.73
C LYS A 102 -11.59 -0.29 -12.39
N PRO A 103 -11.72 -0.98 -11.26
CA PRO A 103 -11.27 -0.45 -9.96
C PRO A 103 -9.80 0.01 -9.97
N LEU A 104 -8.95 -0.70 -10.71
CA LEU A 104 -7.55 -0.32 -10.87
C LEU A 104 -7.39 1.06 -11.54
N ASP A 105 -8.21 1.41 -12.52
CA ASP A 105 -8.10 2.68 -13.23
C ASP A 105 -8.49 3.86 -12.32
N LEU A 106 -9.48 3.67 -11.44
CA LEU A 106 -9.81 4.64 -10.40
C LEU A 106 -8.60 4.90 -9.49
N ILE A 107 -7.94 3.83 -9.02
CA ILE A 107 -6.77 3.92 -8.16
C ILE A 107 -5.62 4.63 -8.89
N LYS A 108 -5.31 4.25 -10.13
CA LYS A 108 -4.23 4.85 -10.94
C LYS A 108 -4.39 6.36 -11.12
N ASN A 109 -5.62 6.82 -11.31
CA ASN A 109 -5.92 8.23 -11.53
C ASN A 109 -5.68 9.10 -10.28
N THR A 110 -5.57 8.49 -9.08
CA THR A 110 -5.24 9.22 -7.86
C THR A 110 -3.75 9.51 -7.70
N ASN A 111 -2.87 8.89 -8.50
CA ASN A 111 -1.42 8.94 -8.33
C ASN A 111 -0.99 8.68 -6.87
N PRO A 112 -1.31 7.52 -6.29
CA PRO A 112 -1.20 7.32 -4.85
C PRO A 112 0.25 7.31 -4.38
N PHE A 113 0.48 7.69 -3.12
CA PHE A 113 1.73 7.42 -2.42
C PHE A 113 1.73 5.95 -1.94
N ILE A 114 2.70 5.15 -2.39
CA ILE A 114 2.75 3.72 -2.06
C ILE A 114 3.77 3.44 -0.98
N ILE A 115 3.34 2.70 0.04
CA ILE A 115 4.17 2.16 1.12
C ILE A 115 4.24 0.65 0.93
N ILE A 116 5.44 0.10 0.80
CA ILE A 116 5.66 -1.34 0.61
C ILE A 116 6.31 -1.92 1.85
N ASP A 117 5.61 -2.83 2.47
CA ASP A 117 6.12 -3.63 3.56
C ASP A 117 6.81 -4.90 3.01
N GLU A 118 8.00 -5.20 3.54
CA GLU A 118 8.83 -6.35 3.16
C GLU A 118 8.99 -6.50 1.63
N PRO A 119 9.64 -5.53 0.93
CA PRO A 119 9.74 -5.50 -0.53
C PRO A 119 10.36 -6.76 -1.14
N GLN A 120 11.28 -7.44 -0.43
CA GLN A 120 11.88 -8.69 -0.89
C GLN A 120 10.84 -9.82 -1.03
N THR A 121 9.72 -9.76 -0.31
CA THR A 121 8.60 -10.71 -0.40
C THR A 121 7.48 -10.15 -1.28
N THR A 122 7.09 -8.90 -1.04
CA THR A 122 5.99 -8.22 -1.74
C THR A 122 6.31 -8.01 -3.23
N MET A 123 7.56 -7.66 -3.55
CA MET A 123 8.04 -7.41 -4.93
C MET A 123 9.04 -8.47 -5.39
N SER A 124 8.88 -9.73 -4.97
CA SER A 124 9.83 -10.82 -5.20
C SER A 124 10.02 -11.21 -6.68
N THR A 125 9.05 -10.92 -7.54
CA THR A 125 9.08 -11.26 -8.97
C THR A 125 8.95 -10.01 -9.84
N ALA A 126 9.42 -10.10 -11.10
CA ALA A 126 9.25 -9.03 -12.09
C ALA A 126 7.76 -8.68 -12.28
N LEU A 127 6.89 -9.68 -12.27
CA LEU A 127 5.44 -9.50 -12.38
C LEU A 127 4.88 -8.66 -11.22
N ARG A 128 5.24 -8.97 -9.98
CA ARG A 128 4.80 -8.20 -8.80
C ARG A 128 5.35 -6.77 -8.81
N LYS A 129 6.63 -6.60 -9.20
CA LYS A 129 7.23 -5.25 -9.38
C LYS A 129 6.44 -4.43 -10.38
N LYS A 130 6.12 -5.02 -11.54
CA LYS A 130 5.33 -4.38 -12.60
C LYS A 130 3.89 -4.07 -12.16
N ALA A 131 3.26 -4.97 -11.40
CA ALA A 131 1.92 -4.74 -10.85
C ALA A 131 1.86 -3.52 -9.93
N VAL A 132 2.86 -3.37 -9.04
CA VAL A 132 2.95 -2.20 -8.16
C VAL A 132 3.20 -0.91 -8.96
N GLN A 133 4.09 -0.95 -9.97
CA GLN A 133 4.34 0.19 -10.85
C GLN A 133 3.08 0.59 -11.63
N ASN A 134 2.25 -0.39 -11.99
CA ASN A 134 1.00 -0.14 -12.71
C ASN A 134 -0.09 0.57 -11.87
N LEU A 135 0.10 0.70 -10.56
CA LEU A 135 -0.74 1.57 -9.72
C LEU A 135 -0.46 3.07 -9.99
N ASN A 136 0.50 3.39 -10.84
CA ASN A 136 0.91 4.74 -11.21
C ASN A 136 1.27 5.62 -9.98
N PRO A 137 2.20 5.14 -9.12
CA PRO A 137 2.51 5.85 -7.87
C PRO A 137 3.17 7.20 -8.11
N LEU A 138 2.75 8.21 -7.33
CA LEU A 138 3.48 9.48 -7.23
C LEU A 138 4.89 9.25 -6.64
N ALA A 139 4.95 8.45 -5.59
CA ALA A 139 6.19 8.03 -4.96
C ALA A 139 6.00 6.68 -4.27
N MET A 140 7.13 5.99 -4.00
CA MET A 140 7.13 4.67 -3.38
C MET A 140 8.18 4.62 -2.28
N VAL A 141 7.76 4.27 -1.06
CA VAL A 141 8.63 4.03 0.08
C VAL A 141 8.63 2.54 0.43
N ARG A 142 9.80 1.99 0.70
CA ARG A 142 10.00 0.58 1.01
C ARG A 142 10.51 0.44 2.43
N TYR A 143 9.84 -0.37 3.24
CA TYR A 143 10.25 -0.73 4.60
C TYR A 143 10.67 -2.18 4.64
N SER A 144 11.87 -2.46 5.15
CA SER A 144 12.39 -3.82 5.29
C SER A 144 13.37 -3.92 6.43
N ALA A 145 13.29 -5.01 7.18
CA ALA A 145 14.33 -5.39 8.14
C ALA A 145 15.58 -5.95 7.44
N THR A 146 15.46 -6.43 6.19
CA THR A 146 16.55 -7.01 5.41
C THR A 146 16.74 -6.30 4.08
N HIS A 147 17.91 -5.70 3.87
CA HIS A 147 18.19 -4.87 2.69
C HIS A 147 18.87 -5.70 1.59
N LYS A 148 18.08 -6.48 0.83
CA LYS A 148 18.59 -7.24 -0.32
C LYS A 148 18.92 -6.34 -1.52
N GLU A 149 18.07 -5.37 -1.81
CA GLU A 149 18.27 -4.40 -2.90
C GLU A 149 18.35 -2.99 -2.30
N LYS A 150 19.47 -2.32 -2.49
CA LYS A 150 19.68 -0.92 -2.04
C LYS A 150 19.33 0.00 -3.20
N VAL A 151 18.09 0.46 -3.26
CA VAL A 151 17.65 1.46 -4.23
C VAL A 151 17.29 2.73 -3.46
N ASN A 152 18.04 3.81 -3.66
CA ASN A 152 17.84 5.10 -3.00
C ASN A 152 17.66 4.94 -1.47
N LEU A 153 18.62 4.26 -0.83
CA LEU A 153 18.57 3.96 0.61
C LEU A 153 18.64 5.27 1.41
N MET A 154 17.51 5.65 2.02
CA MET A 154 17.40 6.89 2.79
C MET A 154 17.81 6.70 4.25
N TYR A 155 17.52 5.54 4.83
CA TYR A 155 17.85 5.22 6.21
C TYR A 155 18.14 3.72 6.36
N LYS A 156 19.13 3.41 7.20
CA LYS A 156 19.51 2.03 7.55
C LYS A 156 19.70 1.95 9.06
N LEU A 157 19.11 0.93 9.66
CA LEU A 157 19.38 0.52 11.04
C LEU A 157 19.40 -1.01 11.07
N ASP A 158 20.57 -1.61 10.83
CA ASP A 158 20.72 -3.06 10.97
C ASP A 158 21.15 -3.45 12.40
N ALA A 159 21.33 -4.75 12.63
CA ALA A 159 21.69 -5.28 13.94
C ALA A 159 23.06 -4.73 14.43
N VAL A 160 24.01 -4.51 13.51
CA VAL A 160 25.33 -3.95 13.83
C VAL A 160 25.20 -2.48 14.20
N ASP A 161 24.44 -1.71 13.40
CA ASP A 161 24.18 -0.30 13.69
C ASP A 161 23.46 -0.14 15.05
N ALA A 162 22.46 -0.98 15.31
CA ALA A 162 21.72 -0.97 16.58
C ALA A 162 22.61 -1.29 17.78
N TYR A 163 23.52 -2.28 17.63
CA TYR A 163 24.50 -2.62 18.66
C TYR A 163 25.48 -1.48 18.93
N GLN A 164 26.07 -0.92 17.89
CA GLN A 164 27.02 0.21 17.99
C GLN A 164 26.36 1.45 18.63
N LYS A 165 25.10 1.71 18.31
CA LYS A 165 24.32 2.81 18.86
C LYS A 165 23.74 2.53 20.25
N LYS A 166 24.04 1.37 20.84
CA LYS A 166 23.54 0.92 22.16
C LYS A 166 22.01 0.88 22.25
N LEU A 167 21.34 0.61 21.14
CA LEU A 167 19.86 0.51 21.07
C LEU A 167 19.35 -0.89 21.42
N VAL A 168 20.25 -1.88 21.51
CA VAL A 168 19.93 -3.25 21.91
C VAL A 168 20.74 -3.62 23.15
N LYS A 169 20.22 -4.58 23.94
CA LYS A 169 20.91 -5.07 25.13
C LYS A 169 22.24 -5.71 24.72
N GLN A 170 23.32 -5.30 25.38
CA GLN A 170 24.60 -5.98 25.25
C GLN A 170 24.52 -7.33 25.99
N ILE A 171 24.94 -8.39 25.35
CA ILE A 171 25.06 -9.74 25.91
C ILE A 171 26.46 -9.89 26.47
#